data_28507c08dbd7057e7ccc3b50f5fcfdae
#
_entry.id   28507c08dbd7057e7ccc3b50f5fcfdae
#
_cell.length_a   1.000
_cell.length_b   1.000
_cell.length_c   1.000
_cell.angle_alpha   90.00
_cell.angle_beta   90.00
_cell.angle_gamma   90.00
#
_symmetry.space_group_name_H-M   'P 1'
#
loop_
_entity.id
_entity.type
_entity.pdbx_description
1 polymer ?
#
loop_
_entity_poly.entity_id
_entity_poly.type
_entity_poly.pdbx_seq_one_letter_code
_entity_poly.pdbx_strand_id
1 'polypeptide(L)'
;MSVIVLTLSACQSEPIRVACVGDSITFGHGIKDREHDTYPALLSSLLGEKYDVRNFGVSGSTTMMGTDMPYMNEQAYKDALAFNPQIVTIKLGTNDSKPYNWSGQDHFKKDLKTLIESFRALPTKPEIWLCLPVPAYGHAWSINDSIIYNGVIPYIKEVAQEENIPVVDLNTPMQGKRQYFPDTIHPNEEGQQMIAEIIFQNVFAKRKK
;
A
#
# COMPACT_ATOMS: atom_id res chain seq x y z
N MET A 1 10.49 -59.56 -7.16
CA MET A 1 10.29 -58.35 -8.01
C MET A 1 9.94 -57.20 -7.10
N SER A 2 10.89 -56.25 -6.84
CA SER A 2 10.65 -55.10 -5.99
C SER A 2 10.16 -53.93 -6.90
N VAL A 3 8.98 -53.46 -6.62
CA VAL A 3 8.42 -52.25 -7.31
C VAL A 3 8.96 -51.01 -6.61
N ILE A 4 9.84 -50.27 -7.27
CA ILE A 4 10.30 -48.95 -6.82
C ILE A 4 9.20 -47.95 -7.19
N VAL A 5 8.47 -47.44 -6.20
CA VAL A 5 7.55 -46.33 -6.37
C VAL A 5 8.37 -45.02 -6.30
N LEU A 6 8.64 -44.43 -7.47
CA LEU A 6 9.19 -43.08 -7.57
C LEU A 6 8.07 -42.05 -7.23
N THR A 7 8.11 -41.50 -6.03
CA THR A 7 7.29 -40.34 -5.69
C THR A 7 7.88 -39.11 -6.38
N LEU A 8 7.23 -38.60 -7.43
CA LEU A 8 7.50 -37.30 -8.00
C LEU A 8 7.08 -36.24 -6.96
N SER A 9 8.03 -35.72 -6.21
CA SER A 9 7.81 -34.52 -5.41
C SER A 9 7.66 -33.36 -6.38
N ALA A 10 6.44 -32.86 -6.55
CA ALA A 10 6.19 -31.63 -7.30
C ALA A 10 6.92 -30.51 -6.54
N CYS A 11 7.95 -29.94 -7.15
CA CYS A 11 8.62 -28.74 -6.66
C CYS A 11 7.63 -27.57 -6.78
N GLN A 12 6.85 -27.31 -5.73
CA GLN A 12 6.05 -26.09 -5.67
C GLN A 12 7.03 -24.91 -5.59
N SER A 13 6.94 -24.01 -6.55
CA SER A 13 7.70 -22.76 -6.50
C SER A 13 7.25 -21.95 -5.30
N GLU A 14 8.22 -21.34 -4.58
CA GLU A 14 7.92 -20.41 -3.49
C GLU A 14 6.94 -19.32 -3.95
N PRO A 15 5.95 -18.94 -3.13
CA PRO A 15 4.98 -17.92 -3.48
C PRO A 15 5.66 -16.55 -3.68
N ILE A 16 5.11 -15.77 -4.60
CA ILE A 16 5.58 -14.40 -4.88
C ILE A 16 5.17 -13.52 -3.70
N ARG A 17 6.15 -12.94 -3.00
CA ARG A 17 5.92 -12.09 -1.84
C ARG A 17 5.49 -10.68 -2.26
N VAL A 18 4.34 -10.24 -1.74
CA VAL A 18 3.75 -8.92 -1.99
C VAL A 18 3.64 -8.16 -0.67
N ALA A 19 4.31 -7.03 -0.55
CA ALA A 19 4.22 -6.16 0.61
C ALA A 19 3.23 -5.01 0.34
N CYS A 20 2.16 -4.93 1.15
CA CYS A 20 1.27 -3.78 1.18
C CYS A 20 1.74 -2.82 2.28
N VAL A 21 2.51 -1.81 1.89
CA VAL A 21 3.05 -0.75 2.76
C VAL A 21 2.07 0.41 2.83
N GLY A 22 1.78 0.93 4.03
CA GLY A 22 0.87 2.07 4.14
C GLY A 22 0.51 2.52 5.55
N ASP A 23 -0.52 3.31 5.62
CA ASP A 23 -1.06 3.93 6.83
C ASP A 23 -2.25 3.14 7.45
N SER A 24 -3.13 3.84 8.19
CA SER A 24 -4.33 3.26 8.81
C SER A 24 -5.29 2.58 7.83
N ILE A 25 -5.32 3.01 6.57
CA ILE A 25 -6.20 2.41 5.55
C ILE A 25 -5.66 1.04 5.14
N THR A 26 -4.34 0.91 5.00
CA THR A 26 -3.67 -0.39 4.77
C THR A 26 -3.78 -1.27 6.00
N PHE A 27 -3.57 -0.70 7.20
CA PHE A 27 -3.74 -1.41 8.47
C PHE A 27 -5.16 -1.97 8.63
N GLY A 28 -6.17 -1.28 8.12
CA GLY A 28 -7.59 -1.65 8.25
C GLY A 28 -8.22 -1.03 9.49
N HIS A 29 -7.97 0.26 9.75
CA HIS A 29 -8.62 0.97 10.85
C HIS A 29 -10.14 0.94 10.68
N GLY A 30 -10.86 0.56 11.75
CA GLY A 30 -12.33 0.43 11.73
C GLY A 30 -12.85 -0.90 11.20
N ILE A 31 -12.02 -1.74 10.56
CA ILE A 31 -12.41 -3.07 10.09
C ILE A 31 -12.37 -4.07 11.26
N LYS A 32 -13.47 -4.79 11.46
CA LYS A 32 -13.61 -5.73 12.59
C LYS A 32 -12.78 -6.99 12.37
N ASP A 33 -12.88 -7.60 11.21
CA ASP A 33 -12.12 -8.78 10.82
C ASP A 33 -10.99 -8.38 9.87
N ARG A 34 -9.88 -7.90 10.45
CA ARG A 34 -8.73 -7.43 9.66
C ARG A 34 -8.00 -8.55 8.92
N GLU A 35 -8.14 -9.79 9.36
CA GLU A 35 -7.51 -10.94 8.71
C GLU A 35 -8.18 -11.29 7.38
N HIS A 36 -9.45 -10.92 7.20
CA HIS A 36 -10.22 -11.25 6.00
C HIS A 36 -10.71 -10.04 5.20
N ASP A 37 -11.03 -8.91 5.87
CA ASP A 37 -11.76 -7.79 5.25
C ASP A 37 -10.91 -6.54 4.97
N THR A 38 -9.60 -6.56 5.27
CA THR A 38 -8.70 -5.49 4.82
C THR A 38 -8.32 -5.67 3.36
N TYR A 39 -8.02 -4.58 2.64
CA TYR A 39 -7.65 -4.71 1.22
C TYR A 39 -6.44 -5.62 0.96
N PRO A 40 -5.41 -5.70 1.83
CA PRO A 40 -4.35 -6.68 1.64
C PRO A 40 -4.82 -8.12 1.76
N ALA A 41 -5.73 -8.43 2.69
CA ALA A 41 -6.32 -9.75 2.86
C ALA A 41 -7.23 -10.13 1.68
N LEU A 42 -8.08 -9.20 1.24
CA LEU A 42 -8.93 -9.35 0.05
C LEU A 42 -8.09 -9.52 -1.22
N LEU A 43 -6.99 -8.78 -1.35
CA LEU A 43 -6.04 -8.93 -2.45
C LEU A 43 -5.37 -10.31 -2.43
N SER A 44 -5.00 -10.81 -1.24
CA SER A 44 -4.49 -12.18 -1.06
C SER A 44 -5.49 -13.22 -1.58
N SER A 45 -6.77 -13.08 -1.22
CA SER A 45 -7.84 -13.96 -1.68
C SER A 45 -8.03 -13.91 -3.20
N LEU A 46 -7.94 -12.73 -3.81
CA LEU A 46 -8.03 -12.56 -5.27
C LEU A 46 -6.85 -13.18 -6.03
N LEU A 47 -5.67 -13.18 -5.43
CA LEU A 47 -4.42 -13.67 -6.03
C LEU A 47 -4.21 -15.17 -5.84
N GLY A 48 -4.73 -15.75 -4.74
CA GLY A 48 -4.60 -17.17 -4.39
C GLY A 48 -3.17 -17.54 -3.95
N GLU A 49 -2.95 -18.83 -3.73
CA GLU A 49 -1.74 -19.40 -3.10
C GLU A 49 -0.42 -19.13 -3.84
N LYS A 50 -0.49 -18.67 -5.08
CA LYS A 50 0.70 -18.25 -5.84
C LYS A 50 1.39 -17.03 -5.25
N TYR A 51 0.69 -16.26 -4.41
CA TYR A 51 1.19 -15.03 -3.82
C TYR A 51 1.09 -15.07 -2.29
N ASP A 52 2.15 -14.64 -1.59
CA ASP A 52 2.15 -14.34 -0.14
C ASP A 52 1.99 -12.82 0.02
N VAL A 53 0.75 -12.38 0.26
CA VAL A 53 0.42 -10.96 0.43
C VAL A 53 0.41 -10.62 1.91
N ARG A 54 1.22 -9.65 2.33
CA ARG A 54 1.26 -9.22 3.74
C ARG A 54 0.96 -7.75 3.93
N ASN A 55 0.26 -7.49 5.03
CA ASN A 55 -0.13 -6.16 5.46
C ASN A 55 0.96 -5.56 6.37
N PHE A 56 1.61 -4.49 5.89
CA PHE A 56 2.59 -3.71 6.64
C PHE A 56 2.08 -2.28 6.90
N GLY A 57 0.78 -2.11 7.01
CA GLY A 57 0.14 -0.84 7.35
C GLY A 57 0.31 -0.47 8.83
N VAL A 58 0.51 0.81 9.10
CA VAL A 58 0.58 1.38 10.47
C VAL A 58 -0.32 2.60 10.57
N SER A 59 -1.29 2.56 11.51
CA SER A 59 -2.23 3.68 11.69
C SER A 59 -1.48 4.95 12.09
N GLY A 60 -1.78 6.05 11.39
CA GLY A 60 -1.16 7.36 11.67
C GLY A 60 0.11 7.65 10.88
N SER A 61 0.72 6.65 10.23
CA SER A 61 2.01 6.79 9.56
C SER A 61 1.98 7.78 8.40
N THR A 62 3.10 8.49 8.28
CA THR A 62 3.40 9.49 7.26
C THR A 62 4.54 9.01 6.36
N THR A 63 4.63 9.61 5.16
CA THR A 63 5.79 9.47 4.27
C THR A 63 6.98 10.27 4.80
N MET A 64 6.69 11.52 5.24
CA MET A 64 7.71 12.47 5.64
C MET A 64 8.34 12.11 6.99
N MET A 65 9.67 12.30 7.06
CA MET A 65 10.43 12.30 8.31
C MET A 65 10.24 13.61 9.06
N GLY A 66 10.39 13.58 10.39
CA GLY A 66 10.20 14.76 11.22
C GLY A 66 8.75 15.11 11.52
N THR A 67 7.82 14.24 11.17
CA THR A 67 6.38 14.31 11.49
C THR A 67 6.06 13.57 12.78
N ASP A 68 4.77 13.52 13.14
CA ASP A 68 4.31 12.81 14.34
C ASP A 68 4.57 11.28 14.29
N MET A 69 4.55 10.66 13.09
CA MET A 69 4.69 9.20 12.97
C MET A 69 5.29 8.77 11.62
N PRO A 70 6.59 9.01 11.37
CA PRO A 70 7.24 8.60 10.13
C PRO A 70 7.23 7.08 9.95
N TYR A 71 6.72 6.57 8.83
CA TYR A 71 6.64 5.13 8.55
C TYR A 71 8.00 4.42 8.64
N MET A 72 9.07 5.07 8.19
CA MET A 72 10.43 4.50 8.23
C MET A 72 10.98 4.32 9.65
N ASN A 73 10.34 4.88 10.67
CA ASN A 73 10.69 4.63 12.09
C ASN A 73 9.96 3.41 12.66
N GLU A 74 8.91 2.93 12.02
CA GLU A 74 8.03 1.89 12.53
C GLU A 74 8.62 0.49 12.39
N GLN A 75 8.21 -0.43 13.26
CA GLN A 75 8.63 -1.83 13.16
C GLN A 75 8.13 -2.48 11.87
N ALA A 76 6.91 -2.16 11.43
CA ALA A 76 6.33 -2.67 10.19
C ALA A 76 7.17 -2.35 8.95
N TYR A 77 7.87 -1.21 8.92
CA TYR A 77 8.82 -0.90 7.86
C TYR A 77 10.00 -1.87 7.85
N LYS A 78 10.59 -2.15 9.01
CA LYS A 78 11.70 -3.11 9.16
C LYS A 78 11.26 -4.52 8.77
N ASP A 79 10.04 -4.91 9.18
CA ASP A 79 9.45 -6.20 8.86
C ASP A 79 9.16 -6.32 7.35
N ALA A 80 8.69 -5.26 6.71
CA ALA A 80 8.49 -5.21 5.26
C ALA A 80 9.80 -5.38 4.48
N LEU A 81 10.89 -4.76 4.92
CA LEU A 81 12.22 -4.96 4.33
C LEU A 81 12.72 -6.39 4.57
N ALA A 82 12.59 -6.92 5.80
CA ALA A 82 12.99 -8.29 6.16
C ALA A 82 12.18 -9.36 5.41
N PHE A 83 10.93 -9.07 5.07
CA PHE A 83 10.09 -9.93 4.22
C PHE A 83 10.68 -10.13 2.82
N ASN A 84 11.53 -9.22 2.38
CA ASN A 84 12.23 -9.26 1.09
C ASN A 84 11.25 -9.51 -0.08
N PRO A 85 10.24 -8.63 -0.29
CA PRO A 85 9.18 -8.82 -1.26
C PRO A 85 9.69 -8.77 -2.70
N GLN A 86 8.95 -9.34 -3.65
CA GLN A 86 9.13 -9.16 -5.09
C GLN A 86 8.23 -8.07 -5.67
N ILE A 87 7.14 -7.73 -4.96
CA ILE A 87 6.22 -6.65 -5.34
C ILE A 87 5.92 -5.83 -4.09
N VAL A 88 5.95 -4.49 -4.21
CA VAL A 88 5.61 -3.57 -3.12
C VAL A 88 4.59 -2.57 -3.62
N THR A 89 3.48 -2.42 -2.91
CA THR A 89 2.57 -1.29 -3.07
C THR A 89 2.76 -0.32 -1.91
N ILE A 90 2.96 0.97 -2.20
CA ILE A 90 3.15 2.02 -1.19
C ILE A 90 1.94 2.95 -1.22
N LYS A 91 1.12 2.91 -0.17
CA LYS A 91 -0.06 3.75 0.02
C LYS A 91 0.10 4.60 1.28
N LEU A 92 0.85 5.69 1.18
CA LEU A 92 1.09 6.70 2.21
C LEU A 92 0.67 8.09 1.70
N GLY A 93 0.74 9.10 2.56
CA GLY A 93 0.45 10.49 2.21
C GLY A 93 -0.84 11.03 2.84
N THR A 94 -1.75 10.16 3.32
CA THR A 94 -2.97 10.61 4.01
C THR A 94 -2.64 11.42 5.27
N ASN A 95 -1.77 10.91 6.12
CA ASN A 95 -1.39 11.56 7.39
C ASN A 95 -0.40 12.72 7.20
N ASP A 96 0.32 12.73 6.08
CA ASP A 96 1.15 13.86 5.69
C ASP A 96 0.33 15.12 5.47
N SER A 97 -0.96 14.99 5.10
CA SER A 97 -1.88 16.09 4.86
C SER A 97 -2.32 16.84 6.12
N LYS A 98 -2.03 16.33 7.32
CA LYS A 98 -2.29 17.05 8.56
C LYS A 98 -1.49 18.37 8.56
N PRO A 99 -2.11 19.53 8.85
CA PRO A 99 -1.42 20.82 8.72
C PRO A 99 -0.11 20.94 9.53
N TYR A 100 0.00 20.22 10.66
CA TYR A 100 1.20 20.21 11.46
C TYR A 100 2.29 19.22 10.98
N ASN A 101 1.96 18.30 10.10
CA ASN A 101 2.91 17.42 9.44
C ASN A 101 3.39 17.98 8.08
N TRP A 102 2.50 18.74 7.40
CA TRP A 102 2.77 19.19 6.04
C TRP A 102 3.84 20.28 6.00
N SER A 103 5.05 19.92 5.63
CA SER A 103 6.20 20.83 5.48
C SER A 103 6.55 21.14 4.01
N GLY A 104 5.68 20.74 3.08
CA GLY A 104 5.77 21.10 1.67
C GLY A 104 6.45 20.07 0.77
N GLN A 105 6.57 20.45 -0.49
CA GLN A 105 6.95 19.61 -1.62
C GLN A 105 8.30 18.90 -1.45
N ASP A 106 9.34 19.67 -1.14
CA ASP A 106 10.71 19.17 -1.19
C ASP A 106 10.96 18.07 -0.15
N HIS A 107 10.42 18.25 1.06
CA HIS A 107 10.50 17.24 2.11
C HIS A 107 9.74 15.97 1.72
N PHE A 108 8.49 16.12 1.24
CA PHE A 108 7.66 14.98 0.87
C PHE A 108 8.32 14.15 -0.25
N LYS A 109 8.75 14.80 -1.33
CA LYS A 109 9.39 14.12 -2.47
C LYS A 109 10.69 13.43 -2.06
N LYS A 110 11.53 14.11 -1.25
CA LYS A 110 12.80 13.55 -0.76
C LYS A 110 12.57 12.28 0.04
N ASP A 111 11.65 12.32 0.98
CA ASP A 111 11.44 11.21 1.90
C ASP A 111 10.71 10.03 1.22
N LEU A 112 9.78 10.32 0.28
CA LEU A 112 9.20 9.29 -0.58
C LEU A 112 10.27 8.58 -1.42
N LYS A 113 11.22 9.32 -2.01
CA LYS A 113 12.34 8.72 -2.74
C LYS A 113 13.24 7.87 -1.83
N THR A 114 13.51 8.34 -0.62
CA THR A 114 14.29 7.57 0.36
C THR A 114 13.60 6.24 0.69
N LEU A 115 12.29 6.24 0.88
CA LEU A 115 11.51 5.03 1.11
C LEU A 115 11.57 4.09 -0.10
N ILE A 116 11.42 4.60 -1.32
CA ILE A 116 11.54 3.83 -2.56
C ILE A 116 12.92 3.16 -2.66
N GLU A 117 13.99 3.93 -2.47
CA GLU A 117 15.36 3.43 -2.57
C GLU A 117 15.67 2.33 -1.54
N SER A 118 15.07 2.40 -0.34
CA SER A 118 15.24 1.35 0.66
C SER A 118 14.70 -0.01 0.18
N PHE A 119 13.58 -0.04 -0.54
CA PHE A 119 13.06 -1.26 -1.15
C PHE A 119 13.87 -1.66 -2.40
N ARG A 120 14.29 -0.72 -3.24
CA ARG A 120 15.14 -1.01 -4.42
C ARG A 120 16.47 -1.66 -4.05
N ALA A 121 17.00 -1.35 -2.86
CA ALA A 121 18.25 -1.92 -2.35
C ALA A 121 18.13 -3.39 -1.93
N LEU A 122 16.92 -3.95 -1.83
CA LEU A 122 16.70 -5.34 -1.44
C LEU A 122 17.25 -6.31 -2.50
N PRO A 123 17.72 -7.51 -2.09
CA PRO A 123 18.22 -8.54 -3.02
C PRO A 123 17.20 -8.93 -4.10
N THR A 124 15.91 -8.91 -3.79
CA THR A 124 14.82 -9.22 -4.74
C THR A 124 14.62 -8.14 -5.80
N LYS A 125 15.13 -6.91 -5.58
CA LYS A 125 14.87 -5.74 -6.44
C LYS A 125 13.40 -5.64 -6.82
N PRO A 126 12.51 -5.42 -5.84
CA PRO A 126 11.08 -5.54 -6.05
C PRO A 126 10.55 -4.55 -7.08
N GLU A 127 9.50 -4.97 -7.77
CA GLU A 127 8.66 -4.05 -8.52
C GLU A 127 7.86 -3.18 -7.53
N ILE A 128 7.98 -1.87 -7.64
CA ILE A 128 7.34 -0.90 -6.74
C ILE A 128 6.19 -0.21 -7.47
N TRP A 129 5.07 -0.03 -6.76
CA TRP A 129 3.89 0.68 -7.22
C TRP A 129 3.51 1.74 -6.18
N LEU A 130 3.35 2.99 -6.62
CA LEU A 130 2.85 4.06 -5.77
C LEU A 130 1.32 4.15 -5.90
N CYS A 131 0.61 4.10 -4.77
CA CYS A 131 -0.83 4.23 -4.73
C CYS A 131 -1.20 5.66 -4.30
N LEU A 132 -2.03 6.35 -5.08
CA LEU A 132 -2.57 7.65 -4.68
C LEU A 132 -3.49 7.47 -3.47
N PRO A 133 -3.43 8.35 -2.44
CA PRO A 133 -4.35 8.31 -1.32
C PRO A 133 -5.81 8.41 -1.77
N VAL A 134 -6.70 7.68 -1.13
CA VAL A 134 -8.15 7.84 -1.31
C VAL A 134 -8.60 9.25 -0.86
N PRO A 135 -9.76 9.77 -1.33
CA PRO A 135 -10.27 11.05 -0.87
C PRO A 135 -10.65 11.02 0.60
N ALA A 136 -10.51 12.17 1.28
CA ALA A 136 -11.07 12.40 2.60
C ALA A 136 -12.38 13.20 2.49
N TYR A 137 -13.41 12.79 3.21
CA TYR A 137 -14.73 13.42 3.17
C TYR A 137 -15.01 14.31 4.39
N GLY A 138 -14.01 14.56 5.19
CA GLY A 138 -14.06 15.38 6.40
C GLY A 138 -12.69 15.66 6.96
N HIS A 139 -12.65 16.21 8.18
CA HIS A 139 -11.41 16.63 8.83
C HIS A 139 -11.08 15.83 10.10
N ALA A 140 -11.62 14.61 10.22
CA ALA A 140 -11.28 13.73 11.34
C ALA A 140 -9.76 13.55 11.42
N TRP A 141 -9.21 13.49 12.62
CA TRP A 141 -7.76 13.40 12.88
C TRP A 141 -6.92 14.48 12.19
N SER A 142 -7.49 15.64 11.92
CA SER A 142 -6.85 16.76 11.20
C SER A 142 -6.44 16.44 9.76
N ILE A 143 -6.93 15.37 9.16
CA ILE A 143 -6.71 15.05 7.75
C ILE A 143 -7.30 16.16 6.88
N ASN A 144 -6.55 16.57 5.86
CA ASN A 144 -6.92 17.68 4.98
C ASN A 144 -6.94 17.24 3.52
N ASP A 145 -8.16 17.07 2.98
CA ASP A 145 -8.35 16.64 1.58
C ASP A 145 -7.77 17.62 0.56
N SER A 146 -7.81 18.92 0.85
CA SER A 146 -7.19 19.92 -0.03
C SER A 146 -5.68 19.74 -0.15
N ILE A 147 -5.00 19.39 0.94
CA ILE A 147 -3.55 19.07 0.91
C ILE A 147 -3.32 17.73 0.21
N ILE A 148 -4.19 16.73 0.42
CA ILE A 148 -4.11 15.45 -0.32
C ILE A 148 -4.19 15.73 -1.83
N TYR A 149 -5.21 16.46 -2.27
CA TYR A 149 -5.50 16.65 -3.68
C TYR A 149 -4.51 17.59 -4.38
N ASN A 150 -4.16 18.72 -3.74
CA ASN A 150 -3.33 19.77 -4.36
C ASN A 150 -1.83 19.66 -4.03
N GLY A 151 -1.47 18.85 -3.05
CA GLY A 151 -0.09 18.66 -2.60
C GLY A 151 0.36 17.20 -2.77
N VAL A 152 -0.14 16.30 -1.96
CA VAL A 152 0.35 14.91 -1.88
C VAL A 152 0.25 14.19 -3.22
N ILE A 153 -0.93 14.20 -3.84
CA ILE A 153 -1.18 13.49 -5.12
C ILE A 153 -0.29 13.99 -6.26
N PRO A 154 -0.17 15.30 -6.52
CA PRO A 154 0.76 15.81 -7.54
C PRO A 154 2.20 15.35 -7.29
N TYR A 155 2.68 15.40 -6.05
CA TYR A 155 4.07 15.06 -5.75
C TYR A 155 4.34 13.56 -5.80
N ILE A 156 3.37 12.70 -5.47
CA ILE A 156 3.48 11.26 -5.74
C ILE A 156 3.63 11.02 -7.25
N LYS A 157 2.81 11.70 -8.08
CA LYS A 157 2.89 11.57 -9.56
C LYS A 157 4.22 12.07 -10.12
N GLU A 158 4.74 13.18 -9.60
CA GLU A 158 6.05 13.70 -10.01
C GLU A 158 7.18 12.73 -9.65
N VAL A 159 7.21 12.22 -8.40
CA VAL A 159 8.19 11.21 -7.99
C VAL A 159 8.06 9.94 -8.82
N ALA A 160 6.84 9.48 -9.09
CA ALA A 160 6.60 8.31 -9.93
C ALA A 160 7.17 8.48 -11.34
N GLN A 161 7.00 9.66 -11.93
CA GLN A 161 7.56 9.99 -13.24
C GLN A 161 9.10 10.07 -13.20
N GLU A 162 9.66 10.78 -12.22
CA GLU A 162 11.11 10.94 -12.04
C GLU A 162 11.82 9.59 -11.81
N GLU A 163 11.16 8.69 -11.06
CA GLU A 163 11.68 7.38 -10.70
C GLU A 163 11.25 6.24 -11.63
N ASN A 164 10.48 6.55 -12.68
CA ASN A 164 9.90 5.57 -13.62
C ASN A 164 9.14 4.44 -12.90
N ILE A 165 8.29 4.83 -11.94
CA ILE A 165 7.46 3.92 -11.14
C ILE A 165 6.00 4.04 -11.58
N PRO A 166 5.28 2.93 -11.80
CA PRO A 166 3.85 2.96 -12.10
C PRO A 166 3.01 3.43 -10.90
N VAL A 167 1.89 4.08 -11.21
CA VAL A 167 0.94 4.61 -10.23
C VAL A 167 -0.38 3.87 -10.30
N VAL A 168 -0.92 3.52 -9.13
CA VAL A 168 -2.31 3.05 -8.96
C VAL A 168 -3.15 4.22 -8.45
N ASP A 169 -4.10 4.67 -9.23
CA ASP A 169 -5.04 5.73 -8.82
C ASP A 169 -6.16 5.13 -7.98
N LEU A 170 -6.07 5.28 -6.65
CA LEU A 170 -7.15 4.94 -5.72
C LEU A 170 -8.05 6.16 -5.45
N ASN A 171 -7.63 7.38 -5.82
CA ASN A 171 -8.36 8.59 -5.51
C ASN A 171 -9.58 8.76 -6.43
N THR A 172 -9.34 8.83 -7.73
CA THR A 172 -10.40 9.13 -8.72
C THR A 172 -11.59 8.16 -8.67
N PRO A 173 -11.39 6.83 -8.62
CA PRO A 173 -12.52 5.89 -8.56
C PRO A 173 -13.35 6.00 -7.28
N MET A 174 -12.76 6.49 -6.20
CA MET A 174 -13.42 6.64 -4.90
C MET A 174 -14.03 8.02 -4.68
N GLN A 175 -13.88 8.97 -5.61
CA GLN A 175 -14.59 10.26 -5.58
C GLN A 175 -16.10 10.05 -5.62
N GLY A 176 -16.84 10.81 -4.80
CA GLY A 176 -18.29 10.68 -4.67
C GLY A 176 -18.78 9.43 -3.90
N LYS A 177 -17.88 8.62 -3.35
CA LYS A 177 -18.19 7.38 -2.61
C LYS A 177 -18.24 7.59 -1.09
N ARG A 178 -18.77 8.74 -0.63
CA ARG A 178 -18.84 9.11 0.80
C ARG A 178 -19.43 8.00 1.70
N GLN A 179 -20.35 7.21 1.17
CA GLN A 179 -21.01 6.10 1.89
C GLN A 179 -20.03 5.00 2.32
N TYR A 180 -18.88 4.87 1.67
CA TYR A 180 -17.85 3.90 2.06
C TYR A 180 -16.92 4.40 3.19
N PHE A 181 -17.09 5.63 3.67
CA PHE A 181 -16.22 6.25 4.65
C PHE A 181 -17.02 6.65 5.91
N PRO A 182 -17.37 5.70 6.81
CA PRO A 182 -18.24 5.96 7.96
C PRO A 182 -17.73 7.10 8.87
N ASP A 183 -16.43 7.18 9.08
CA ASP A 183 -15.77 8.22 9.87
C ASP A 183 -15.19 9.37 9.02
N THR A 184 -15.51 9.42 7.73
CA THR A 184 -15.04 10.39 6.72
C THR A 184 -13.64 10.17 6.17
N ILE A 185 -12.84 9.30 6.73
CA ILE A 185 -11.43 9.06 6.37
C ILE A 185 -11.16 7.60 6.02
N HIS A 186 -11.65 6.66 6.85
CA HIS A 186 -11.33 5.26 6.69
C HIS A 186 -12.43 4.52 5.92
N PRO A 187 -12.07 3.76 4.87
CA PRO A 187 -13.03 2.93 4.15
C PRO A 187 -13.56 1.78 5.02
N ASN A 188 -14.87 1.54 4.91
CA ASN A 188 -15.51 0.33 5.41
C ASN A 188 -15.16 -0.89 4.54
N GLU A 189 -15.76 -2.05 4.82
CA GLU A 189 -15.48 -3.30 4.12
C GLU A 189 -15.69 -3.19 2.60
N GLU A 190 -16.76 -2.52 2.13
CA GLU A 190 -17.00 -2.30 0.70
C GLU A 190 -15.92 -1.37 0.09
N GLY A 191 -15.48 -0.36 0.82
CA GLY A 191 -14.39 0.51 0.42
C GLY A 191 -13.04 -0.23 0.35
N GLN A 192 -12.78 -1.13 1.29
CA GLN A 192 -11.59 -2.00 1.30
C GLN A 192 -11.61 -2.97 0.11
N GLN A 193 -12.76 -3.56 -0.19
CA GLN A 193 -12.96 -4.42 -1.36
C GLN A 193 -12.64 -3.66 -2.65
N MET A 194 -13.16 -2.45 -2.79
CA MET A 194 -12.92 -1.62 -3.97
C MET A 194 -11.42 -1.31 -4.15
N ILE A 195 -10.70 -1.00 -3.06
CA ILE A 195 -9.25 -0.79 -3.10
C ILE A 195 -8.52 -2.05 -3.59
N ALA A 196 -8.87 -3.22 -3.04
CA ALA A 196 -8.26 -4.50 -3.44
C ALA A 196 -8.47 -4.78 -4.93
N GLU A 197 -9.68 -4.56 -5.46
CA GLU A 197 -10.02 -4.75 -6.87
C GLU A 197 -9.23 -3.80 -7.78
N ILE A 198 -9.11 -2.51 -7.41
CA ILE A 198 -8.35 -1.54 -8.19
C ILE A 198 -6.87 -1.94 -8.24
N ILE A 199 -6.27 -2.32 -7.10
CA ILE A 199 -4.87 -2.78 -7.06
C ILE A 199 -4.72 -4.06 -7.90
N PHE A 200 -5.63 -5.03 -7.75
CA PHE A 200 -5.60 -6.26 -8.54
C PHE A 200 -5.62 -5.98 -10.05
N GLN A 201 -6.52 -5.12 -10.52
CA GLN A 201 -6.65 -4.80 -11.94
C GLN A 201 -5.41 -4.09 -12.51
N ASN A 202 -4.80 -3.18 -11.75
CA ASN A 202 -3.65 -2.41 -12.23
C ASN A 202 -2.34 -3.17 -12.15
N VAL A 203 -2.11 -3.92 -11.06
CA VAL A 203 -0.83 -4.56 -10.76
C VAL A 203 -0.77 -6.00 -11.27
N PHE A 204 -1.87 -6.75 -11.20
CA PHE A 204 -1.83 -8.22 -11.35
C PHE A 204 -2.64 -8.77 -12.53
N ALA A 205 -3.67 -8.09 -13.03
CA ALA A 205 -4.56 -8.66 -14.05
C ALA A 205 -3.83 -9.11 -15.33
N LYS A 206 -2.77 -8.40 -15.72
CA LYS A 206 -1.96 -8.73 -16.89
C LYS A 206 -0.95 -9.87 -16.66
N ARG A 207 -0.72 -10.29 -15.42
CA ARG A 207 0.22 -11.35 -15.03
C ARG A 207 -0.39 -12.75 -15.05
N LYS A 208 -1.71 -12.85 -15.19
CA LYS A 208 -2.46 -14.12 -15.23
C LYS A 208 -2.39 -14.85 -16.60
N LYS A 209 -1.65 -14.30 -17.56
CA LYS A 209 -1.40 -14.98 -18.85
C LYS A 209 -0.03 -15.69 -18.79
#